data_ce99d3a859ab412bb74e77bc6bd4cc97
#
_entry.id   ce99d3a859ab412bb74e77bc6bd4cc97
#
_cell.length_a   1.000
_cell.length_b   1.000
_cell.length_c   1.000
_cell.angle_alpha   90.00
_cell.angle_beta   90.00
_cell.angle_gamma   90.00
#
_symmetry.space_group_name_H-M   'P 1'
#
loop_
_entity.id
_entity.type
_entity.pdbx_description
1 polymer ?
#
loop_
_entity_poly.entity_id
_entity_poly.type
_entity_poly.pdbx_seq_one_letter_code
_entity_poly.pdbx_strand_id
1 'polypeptide(L)'
;EEKAAPEPPANPRPEPFIPRNFRFSTDYDLYPGGAKTKYKNNILAIKTLKQIEAEQRTATSEEQITLARYVGWGGLANAFSDKAAGWESEYQELKALLTEEEYKAAMRSTITAYYTEPELIRYMYRALERFGFEGGPDRRILDPGMGTGNFYSVLPEQYQGTKLYGVELDSITGRIAKQLYPEADISVMGYEAVKFEDNSFDVILGNIPFNSVKIYDRRY
;
A
#
# COMPACT_ATOMS: atom_id res chain seq x y z
N GLU A 1 -64.37 11.15 -12.49
CA GLU A 1 -63.10 10.43 -12.81
C GLU A 1 -61.95 11.28 -12.32
N GLU A 2 -61.41 10.94 -11.17
CA GLU A 2 -60.27 11.62 -10.54
C GLU A 2 -58.97 11.08 -11.17
N LYS A 3 -58.27 11.91 -11.93
CA LYS A 3 -57.02 11.57 -12.58
C LYS A 3 -55.93 11.46 -11.52
N ALA A 4 -55.40 10.26 -11.29
CA ALA A 4 -54.28 10.03 -10.41
C ALA A 4 -53.06 10.91 -10.81
N ALA A 5 -52.42 11.56 -9.83
CA ALA A 5 -51.22 12.36 -10.03
C ALA A 5 -50.06 11.46 -10.50
N PRO A 6 -49.21 11.95 -11.42
CA PRO A 6 -48.05 11.17 -11.86
C PRO A 6 -47.11 10.85 -10.71
N GLU A 7 -46.67 9.60 -10.60
CA GLU A 7 -45.64 9.19 -9.63
C GLU A 7 -44.37 10.02 -9.82
N PRO A 8 -43.70 10.44 -8.71
CA PRO A 8 -42.46 11.14 -8.81
C PRO A 8 -41.39 10.24 -9.48
N PRO A 9 -40.46 10.82 -10.27
CA PRO A 9 -39.45 10.05 -10.95
C PRO A 9 -38.64 9.26 -9.93
N ALA A 10 -38.44 7.97 -10.19
CA ALA A 10 -37.64 7.09 -9.35
C ALA A 10 -36.23 7.69 -9.20
N ASN A 11 -35.78 7.81 -7.95
CA ASN A 11 -34.43 8.28 -7.66
C ASN A 11 -33.44 7.37 -8.40
N PRO A 12 -32.49 7.92 -9.19
CA PRO A 12 -31.53 7.09 -9.91
C PRO A 12 -30.78 6.23 -8.89
N ARG A 13 -30.71 4.93 -9.13
CA ARG A 13 -29.90 4.03 -8.30
C ARG A 13 -28.46 4.56 -8.32
N PRO A 14 -27.80 4.68 -7.16
CA PRO A 14 -26.40 5.08 -7.15
C PRO A 14 -25.62 4.13 -8.05
N GLU A 15 -24.79 4.70 -8.92
CA GLU A 15 -23.90 3.90 -9.76
C GLU A 15 -23.00 3.04 -8.88
N PRO A 16 -22.73 1.79 -9.28
CA PRO A 16 -21.85 0.92 -8.50
C PRO A 16 -20.47 1.57 -8.38
N PHE A 17 -19.95 1.65 -7.17
CA PHE A 17 -18.60 2.12 -6.92
C PHE A 17 -17.59 1.18 -7.59
N ILE A 18 -16.81 1.69 -8.54
CA ILE A 18 -15.72 0.95 -9.20
C ILE A 18 -14.42 1.35 -8.51
N PRO A 19 -13.78 0.43 -7.76
CA PRO A 19 -12.51 0.71 -7.11
C PRO A 19 -11.43 1.02 -8.16
N ARG A 20 -10.63 2.06 -7.90
CA ARG A 20 -9.50 2.44 -8.76
C ARG A 20 -8.22 2.51 -7.97
N ASN A 21 -7.10 2.36 -8.66
CA ASN A 21 -5.79 2.52 -8.06
C ASN A 21 -5.60 3.92 -7.49
N PHE A 22 -5.06 3.97 -6.27
CA PHE A 22 -4.74 5.21 -5.57
C PHE A 22 -3.70 6.02 -6.36
N ARG A 23 -3.88 7.35 -6.37
CA ARG A 23 -2.95 8.30 -6.98
C ARG A 23 -2.51 9.32 -5.94
N PHE A 24 -1.20 9.53 -5.86
CA PHE A 24 -0.62 10.54 -4.98
C PHE A 24 -1.04 11.96 -5.39
N SER A 25 -1.45 12.75 -4.38
CA SER A 25 -1.59 14.20 -4.49
C SER A 25 -0.87 14.89 -3.33
N THR A 26 -0.30 16.04 -3.60
CA THR A 26 0.31 16.90 -2.58
C THR A 26 -0.70 17.39 -1.55
N ASP A 27 -2.00 17.39 -1.90
CA ASP A 27 -3.09 17.85 -1.04
C ASP A 27 -3.41 16.88 0.10
N TYR A 28 -2.89 15.64 0.05
CA TYR A 28 -3.28 14.59 1.00
C TYR A 28 -2.48 14.57 2.29
N ASP A 29 -1.40 15.37 2.41
CA ASP A 29 -0.51 15.38 3.59
C ASP A 29 -0.19 13.94 4.09
N LEU A 30 0.42 13.15 3.22
CA LEU A 30 0.67 11.72 3.49
C LEU A 30 1.84 11.48 4.43
N TYR A 31 2.78 12.43 4.54
CA TYR A 31 4.04 12.26 5.27
C TYR A 31 4.21 13.27 6.41
N PRO A 32 3.23 13.38 7.33
CA PRO A 32 3.36 14.30 8.46
C PRO A 32 4.52 13.89 9.35
N GLY A 33 5.21 14.88 9.87
CA GLY A 33 6.46 14.73 10.64
C GLY A 33 6.36 13.88 11.90
N GLY A 34 7.14 13.90 12.87
CA GLY A 34 7.11 13.36 14.23
C GLY A 34 6.67 11.89 14.45
N ALA A 35 7.39 11.15 15.32
CA ALA A 35 7.13 9.73 15.54
C ALA A 35 5.71 9.43 16.05
N LYS A 36 5.16 10.28 16.94
CA LYS A 36 3.80 10.08 17.45
C LYS A 36 2.73 10.28 16.39
N THR A 37 2.92 11.19 15.44
CA THR A 37 2.00 11.40 14.32
C THR A 37 2.04 10.22 13.35
N LYS A 38 3.23 9.73 13.01
CA LYS A 38 3.40 8.50 12.21
C LYS A 38 2.72 7.30 12.86
N TYR A 39 2.90 7.13 14.16
CA TYR A 39 2.22 6.08 14.91
C TYR A 39 0.70 6.20 14.79
N LYS A 40 0.12 7.37 15.07
CA LYS A 40 -1.34 7.59 14.99
C LYS A 40 -1.89 7.28 13.60
N ASN A 41 -1.18 7.70 12.56
CA ASN A 41 -1.57 7.41 11.17
C ASN A 41 -1.54 5.91 10.88
N ASN A 42 -0.51 5.19 11.33
CA ASN A 42 -0.43 3.75 11.18
C ASN A 42 -1.59 3.04 11.88
N ILE A 43 -1.91 3.44 13.12
CA ILE A 43 -3.04 2.86 13.87
C ILE A 43 -4.37 3.11 13.17
N LEU A 44 -4.58 4.35 12.68
CA LEU A 44 -5.81 4.68 11.95
C LEU A 44 -5.93 3.85 10.67
N ALA A 45 -4.86 3.76 9.89
CA ALA A 45 -4.83 2.94 8.67
C ALA A 45 -5.12 1.46 8.95
N ILE A 46 -4.54 0.89 10.02
CA ILE A 46 -4.78 -0.51 10.40
C ILE A 46 -6.24 -0.72 10.85
N LYS A 47 -6.80 0.19 11.63
CA LYS A 47 -8.21 0.13 12.05
C LYS A 47 -9.14 0.20 10.83
N THR A 48 -8.87 1.11 9.89
CA THR A 48 -9.61 1.24 8.63
C THR A 48 -9.49 -0.04 7.79
N LEU A 49 -8.29 -0.60 7.64
CA LEU A 49 -8.08 -1.87 6.93
C LEU A 49 -8.93 -3.00 7.54
N LYS A 50 -8.85 -3.19 8.86
CA LYS A 50 -9.58 -4.26 9.55
C LYS A 50 -11.11 -4.09 9.44
N GLN A 51 -11.60 -2.86 9.42
CA GLN A 51 -13.01 -2.57 9.17
C GLN A 51 -13.43 -2.97 7.75
N ILE A 52 -12.67 -2.54 6.73
CA ILE A 52 -12.92 -2.87 5.31
C ILE A 52 -12.97 -4.39 5.13
N GLU A 53 -12.02 -5.10 5.74
CA GLU A 53 -11.94 -6.57 5.67
C GLU A 53 -13.11 -7.26 6.37
N ALA A 54 -13.52 -6.76 7.56
CA ALA A 54 -14.69 -7.28 8.27
C ALA A 54 -15.99 -7.09 7.48
N GLU A 55 -16.09 -6.00 6.72
CA GLU A 55 -17.21 -5.70 5.84
C GLU A 55 -17.11 -6.38 4.45
N GLN A 56 -16.01 -7.09 4.18
CA GLN A 56 -15.75 -7.82 2.92
C GLN A 56 -15.92 -6.95 1.66
N ARG A 57 -15.42 -5.73 1.71
CA ARG A 57 -15.50 -4.75 0.62
C ARG A 57 -14.12 -4.19 0.24
N THR A 58 -14.10 -3.34 -0.77
CA THR A 58 -12.94 -2.53 -1.13
C THR A 58 -12.99 -1.16 -0.47
N ALA A 59 -11.82 -0.52 -0.35
CA ALA A 59 -11.69 0.82 0.20
C ALA A 59 -12.36 1.86 -0.70
N THR A 60 -13.07 2.81 -0.11
CA THR A 60 -13.49 4.05 -0.79
C THR A 60 -12.28 4.96 -1.05
N SER A 61 -12.44 5.99 -1.89
CA SER A 61 -11.37 6.95 -2.16
C SER A 61 -10.88 7.67 -0.90
N GLU A 62 -11.77 7.99 0.05
CA GLU A 62 -11.41 8.61 1.32
C GLU A 62 -10.64 7.65 2.23
N GLU A 63 -11.05 6.39 2.26
CA GLU A 63 -10.34 5.34 3.00
C GLU A 63 -8.98 5.06 2.38
N GLN A 64 -8.84 5.11 1.05
CA GLN A 64 -7.54 5.01 0.39
C GLN A 64 -6.58 6.12 0.84
N ILE A 65 -7.05 7.37 1.00
CA ILE A 65 -6.23 8.46 1.54
C ILE A 65 -5.78 8.13 2.97
N THR A 66 -6.67 7.58 3.80
CA THR A 66 -6.34 7.15 5.16
C THR A 66 -5.32 6.02 5.17
N LEU A 67 -5.52 5.01 4.32
CA LEU A 67 -4.60 3.87 4.15
C LEU A 67 -3.23 4.32 3.61
N ALA A 68 -3.19 5.29 2.69
CA ALA A 68 -1.96 5.82 2.13
C ALA A 68 -1.10 6.61 3.14
N ARG A 69 -1.66 7.00 4.29
CA ARG A 69 -0.90 7.59 5.41
C ARG A 69 -0.15 6.56 6.25
N TYR A 70 -0.31 5.28 5.97
CA TYR A 70 0.50 4.24 6.60
C TYR A 70 1.94 4.31 6.09
N VAL A 71 2.87 4.56 7.00
CA VAL A 71 4.30 4.73 6.67
C VAL A 71 5.17 3.60 7.23
N GLY A 72 4.56 2.51 7.67
CA GLY A 72 5.29 1.39 8.29
C GLY A 72 5.90 1.75 9.64
N TRP A 73 6.76 0.90 10.13
CA TRP A 73 7.28 1.01 11.50
C TRP A 73 8.72 1.50 11.56
N GLY A 74 9.33 1.88 10.45
CA GLY A 74 10.69 2.44 10.41
C GLY A 74 10.84 3.63 11.35
N GLY A 75 11.81 3.54 12.27
CA GLY A 75 12.05 4.56 13.29
C GLY A 75 11.02 4.63 14.44
N LEU A 76 10.09 3.65 14.55
CA LEU A 76 9.06 3.59 15.60
C LEU A 76 9.30 2.46 16.61
N ALA A 77 10.55 2.06 16.84
CA ALA A 77 10.89 0.96 17.76
C ALA A 77 10.35 1.18 19.18
N ASN A 78 10.19 2.43 19.62
CA ASN A 78 9.65 2.75 20.94
C ASN A 78 8.19 2.27 21.14
N ALA A 79 7.40 2.20 20.07
CA ALA A 79 6.03 1.69 20.14
C ALA A 79 5.95 0.19 20.49
N PHE A 80 7.07 -0.53 20.35
CA PHE A 80 7.18 -1.97 20.62
C PHE A 80 7.89 -2.29 21.94
N SER A 81 8.19 -1.28 22.75
CA SER A 81 8.91 -1.44 24.02
C SER A 81 8.03 -1.05 25.21
N ASP A 82 7.87 -1.97 26.13
CA ASP A 82 7.19 -1.74 27.43
C ASP A 82 8.01 -0.83 28.38
N LYS A 83 9.27 -0.53 28.02
CA LYS A 83 10.20 0.32 28.79
C LYS A 83 10.40 1.69 28.18
N ALA A 84 9.79 2.00 27.04
CA ALA A 84 9.96 3.28 26.38
C ALA A 84 9.10 4.35 27.06
N ALA A 85 9.73 5.24 27.84
CA ALA A 85 9.03 6.31 28.53
C ALA A 85 8.21 7.19 27.57
N GLY A 86 6.96 7.43 27.91
CA GLY A 86 6.01 8.21 27.11
C GLY A 86 5.46 7.47 25.90
N TRP A 87 5.59 6.12 25.84
CA TRP A 87 5.01 5.24 24.81
C TRP A 87 4.15 4.14 25.39
N GLU A 88 3.86 4.17 26.67
CA GLU A 88 3.17 3.11 27.41
C GLU A 88 1.77 2.82 26.82
N SER A 89 1.01 3.89 26.54
CA SER A 89 -0.33 3.77 25.94
C SER A 89 -0.30 3.23 24.52
N GLU A 90 0.63 3.69 23.72
CA GLU A 90 0.81 3.23 22.34
C GLU A 90 1.24 1.76 22.28
N TYR A 91 2.13 1.34 23.18
CA TYR A 91 2.53 -0.05 23.32
C TYR A 91 1.33 -0.97 23.61
N GLN A 92 0.48 -0.58 24.57
CA GLN A 92 -0.70 -1.37 24.94
C GLN A 92 -1.74 -1.37 23.79
N GLU A 93 -1.99 -0.21 23.16
CA GLU A 93 -2.91 -0.11 22.03
C GLU A 93 -2.45 -1.01 20.88
N LEU A 94 -1.16 -1.00 20.54
CA LEU A 94 -0.61 -1.78 19.45
C LEU A 94 -0.75 -3.28 19.71
N LYS A 95 -0.44 -3.73 20.94
CA LYS A 95 -0.61 -5.14 21.34
C LYS A 95 -2.06 -5.60 21.33
N ALA A 96 -3.00 -4.74 21.64
CA ALA A 96 -4.42 -5.05 21.59
C ALA A 96 -4.98 -5.09 20.16
N LEU A 97 -4.39 -4.29 19.25
CA LEU A 97 -4.87 -4.14 17.88
C LEU A 97 -4.37 -5.25 16.95
N LEU A 98 -3.13 -5.71 17.13
CA LEU A 98 -2.47 -6.66 16.24
C LEU A 98 -2.57 -8.10 16.77
N THR A 99 -2.64 -9.06 15.85
CA THR A 99 -2.39 -10.46 16.20
C THR A 99 -0.92 -10.65 16.61
N GLU A 100 -0.59 -11.77 17.22
CA GLU A 100 0.81 -12.03 17.60
C GLU A 100 1.74 -12.07 16.38
N GLU A 101 1.29 -12.64 15.27
CA GLU A 101 2.03 -12.71 14.02
C GLU A 101 2.23 -11.32 13.41
N GLU A 102 1.15 -10.52 13.32
CA GLU A 102 1.20 -9.13 12.85
C GLU A 102 2.15 -8.30 13.72
N TYR A 103 2.06 -8.45 15.04
CA TYR A 103 2.93 -7.72 15.98
C TYR A 103 4.41 -8.06 15.79
N LYS A 104 4.74 -9.36 15.67
CA LYS A 104 6.11 -9.81 15.43
C LYS A 104 6.66 -9.33 14.07
N ALA A 105 5.84 -9.34 13.03
CA ALA A 105 6.20 -8.84 11.72
C ALA A 105 6.46 -7.33 11.76
N ALA A 106 5.55 -6.55 12.32
CA ALA A 106 5.66 -5.11 12.50
C ALA A 106 6.92 -4.74 13.32
N MET A 107 7.19 -5.43 14.42
CA MET A 107 8.38 -5.20 15.22
C MET A 107 9.68 -5.43 14.43
N ARG A 108 9.75 -6.49 13.61
CA ARG A 108 10.92 -6.75 12.76
C ARG A 108 11.12 -5.67 11.70
N SER A 109 10.05 -5.09 11.18
CA SER A 109 10.13 -4.07 10.13
C SER A 109 10.59 -2.68 10.63
N THR A 110 10.74 -2.48 11.94
CA THR A 110 11.21 -1.20 12.52
C THR A 110 12.59 -0.76 12.03
N ILE A 111 13.38 -1.68 11.52
CA ILE A 111 14.76 -1.43 11.02
C ILE A 111 14.85 -1.51 9.49
N THR A 112 13.81 -1.93 8.78
CA THR A 112 13.87 -2.17 7.33
C THR A 112 12.82 -1.40 6.54
N ALA A 113 11.76 -0.90 7.17
CA ALA A 113 10.68 -0.20 6.48
C ALA A 113 11.04 1.26 6.21
N TYR A 114 11.65 1.51 5.07
CA TYR A 114 11.94 2.85 4.55
C TYR A 114 11.22 3.03 3.22
N TYR A 115 10.38 4.07 3.12
CA TYR A 115 9.61 4.36 1.92
C TYR A 115 10.35 5.37 1.05
N THR A 116 10.34 5.12 -0.26
CA THR A 116 10.91 6.04 -1.25
C THR A 116 9.98 7.22 -1.46
N GLU A 117 10.54 8.43 -1.44
CA GLU A 117 9.76 9.64 -1.65
C GLU A 117 9.21 9.72 -3.08
N PRO A 118 7.99 10.23 -3.29
CA PRO A 118 7.35 10.33 -4.58
C PRO A 118 8.18 11.08 -5.63
N GLU A 119 8.91 12.10 -5.25
CA GLU A 119 9.74 12.87 -6.17
C GLU A 119 10.88 12.03 -6.75
N LEU A 120 11.57 11.26 -5.91
CA LEU A 120 12.62 10.36 -6.38
C LEU A 120 12.07 9.30 -7.35
N ILE A 121 10.89 8.76 -7.05
CA ILE A 121 10.23 7.79 -7.92
C ILE A 121 9.90 8.40 -9.29
N ARG A 122 9.45 9.67 -9.33
CA ARG A 122 9.21 10.37 -10.60
C ARG A 122 10.48 10.51 -11.44
N TYR A 123 11.65 10.73 -10.82
CA TYR A 123 12.93 10.73 -11.55
C TYR A 123 13.25 9.34 -12.12
N MET A 124 12.95 8.26 -11.40
CA MET A 124 13.16 6.91 -11.91
C MET A 124 12.26 6.61 -13.11
N TYR A 125 11.00 7.03 -13.10
CA TYR A 125 10.11 6.94 -14.27
C TYR A 125 10.61 7.75 -15.46
N ARG A 126 11.16 8.96 -15.24
CA ARG A 126 11.78 9.74 -16.31
C ARG A 126 13.01 9.04 -16.91
N ALA A 127 13.75 8.27 -16.11
CA ALA A 127 14.85 7.46 -16.63
C ALA A 127 14.33 6.31 -17.51
N LEU A 128 13.25 5.63 -17.12
CA LEU A 128 12.61 4.59 -17.94
C LEU A 128 12.12 5.15 -19.28
N GLU A 129 11.53 6.33 -19.28
CA GLU A 129 11.13 7.02 -20.51
C GLU A 129 12.32 7.28 -21.43
N ARG A 130 13.46 7.74 -20.89
CA ARG A 130 14.70 7.93 -21.66
C ARG A 130 15.28 6.62 -22.20
N PHE A 131 15.04 5.49 -21.54
CA PHE A 131 15.40 4.17 -22.03
C PHE A 131 14.43 3.62 -23.07
N GLY A 132 13.39 4.39 -23.44
CA GLY A 132 12.41 4.02 -24.46
C GLY A 132 11.32 3.09 -23.96
N PHE A 133 11.11 2.97 -22.65
CA PHE A 133 9.98 2.18 -22.16
C PHE A 133 8.67 2.90 -22.46
N GLU A 134 7.80 2.21 -23.16
CA GLU A 134 6.44 2.61 -23.45
C GLU A 134 5.48 1.72 -22.65
N GLY A 135 4.57 2.34 -21.88
CA GLY A 135 3.53 1.65 -21.15
C GLY A 135 2.47 1.05 -22.06
N GLY A 136 1.48 0.40 -21.48
CA GLY A 136 0.32 -0.11 -22.21
C GLY A 136 -0.17 -1.46 -21.70
N PRO A 137 -1.32 -1.95 -22.21
CA PRO A 137 -2.02 -3.11 -21.64
C PRO A 137 -1.25 -4.44 -21.80
N ASP A 138 -0.29 -4.49 -22.69
CA ASP A 138 0.56 -5.68 -22.89
C ASP A 138 1.88 -5.60 -22.11
N ARG A 139 2.14 -4.48 -21.44
CA ARG A 139 3.33 -4.27 -20.64
C ARG A 139 3.09 -4.63 -19.16
N ARG A 140 4.17 -5.09 -18.51
CA ARG A 140 4.15 -5.55 -17.11
C ARG A 140 5.28 -4.90 -16.32
N ILE A 141 4.90 -4.29 -15.18
CA ILE A 141 5.84 -3.72 -14.23
C ILE A 141 5.72 -4.51 -12.92
N LEU A 142 6.87 -4.91 -12.36
CA LEU A 142 6.97 -5.56 -11.06
C LEU A 142 7.68 -4.67 -10.07
N ASP A 143 7.11 -4.54 -8.86
CA ASP A 143 7.81 -4.07 -7.67
C ASP A 143 7.98 -5.26 -6.70
N PRO A 144 9.20 -5.80 -6.53
CA PRO A 144 9.45 -7.01 -5.75
C PRO A 144 9.48 -6.79 -4.22
N GLY A 145 9.37 -5.56 -3.77
CA GLY A 145 9.34 -5.17 -2.35
C GLY A 145 8.53 -3.90 -2.17
N MET A 146 7.25 -3.98 -2.62
CA MET A 146 6.45 -2.80 -2.96
C MET A 146 6.06 -1.92 -1.75
N GLY A 147 6.15 -2.43 -0.53
CA GLY A 147 5.60 -1.71 0.61
C GLY A 147 4.11 -1.42 0.41
N THR A 148 3.70 -0.19 0.67
CA THR A 148 2.34 0.28 0.37
C THR A 148 2.13 0.67 -1.10
N GLY A 149 3.13 0.49 -1.98
CA GLY A 149 3.00 0.74 -3.41
C GLY A 149 3.28 2.20 -3.82
N ASN A 150 4.21 2.89 -3.17
CA ASN A 150 4.54 4.27 -3.50
C ASN A 150 4.95 4.44 -4.97
N PHE A 151 5.60 3.44 -5.57
CA PHE A 151 5.94 3.47 -6.99
C PHE A 151 4.69 3.57 -7.86
N TYR A 152 3.61 2.89 -7.51
CA TYR A 152 2.36 2.93 -8.28
C TYR A 152 1.54 4.20 -8.02
N SER A 153 1.71 4.83 -6.85
CA SER A 153 1.00 6.07 -6.51
C SER A 153 1.31 7.24 -7.44
N VAL A 154 2.51 7.26 -8.02
CA VAL A 154 3.02 8.30 -8.92
C VAL A 154 3.27 7.80 -10.34
N LEU A 155 2.66 6.66 -10.71
CA LEU A 155 2.77 6.11 -12.06
C LEU A 155 2.42 7.19 -13.10
N PRO A 156 3.30 7.48 -14.08
CA PRO A 156 3.03 8.46 -15.13
C PRO A 156 1.78 8.13 -15.94
N GLU A 157 1.12 9.15 -16.47
CA GLU A 157 -0.14 8.97 -17.19
C GLU A 157 0.03 8.12 -18.44
N GLN A 158 1.15 8.26 -19.15
CA GLN A 158 1.48 7.44 -20.32
C GLN A 158 1.69 5.95 -20.00
N TYR A 159 1.86 5.59 -18.72
CA TYR A 159 1.97 4.18 -18.27
C TYR A 159 0.67 3.64 -17.71
N GLN A 160 -0.41 4.40 -17.76
CA GLN A 160 -1.72 3.90 -17.36
C GLN A 160 -2.17 2.76 -18.28
N GLY A 161 -2.87 1.78 -17.70
CA GLY A 161 -3.21 0.55 -18.40
C GLY A 161 -2.11 -0.51 -18.42
N THR A 162 -0.86 -0.18 -18.00
CA THR A 162 0.19 -1.18 -17.78
C THR A 162 -0.19 -2.10 -16.62
N LYS A 163 0.04 -3.40 -16.77
CA LYS A 163 -0.24 -4.38 -15.72
C LYS A 163 0.78 -4.25 -14.60
N LEU A 164 0.30 -4.01 -13.39
CA LEU A 164 1.12 -3.80 -12.20
C LEU A 164 1.12 -5.07 -11.34
N TYR A 165 2.33 -5.49 -10.95
CA TYR A 165 2.55 -6.65 -10.10
C TYR A 165 3.37 -6.22 -8.88
N GLY A 166 2.97 -6.65 -7.70
CA GLY A 166 3.70 -6.32 -6.48
C GLY A 166 3.89 -7.52 -5.57
N VAL A 167 5.01 -7.52 -4.84
CA VAL A 167 5.25 -8.51 -3.80
C VAL A 167 5.55 -7.76 -2.50
N GLU A 168 4.92 -8.15 -1.41
CA GLU A 168 5.15 -7.58 -0.09
C GLU A 168 5.13 -8.68 0.97
N LEU A 169 6.18 -8.71 1.79
CA LEU A 169 6.34 -9.71 2.83
C LEU A 169 5.46 -9.43 4.05
N ASP A 170 5.37 -8.15 4.45
CA ASP A 170 4.60 -7.74 5.62
C ASP A 170 3.11 -7.81 5.34
N SER A 171 2.40 -8.61 6.14
CA SER A 171 0.98 -8.90 5.94
C SER A 171 0.11 -7.63 5.99
N ILE A 172 0.33 -6.73 6.94
CA ILE A 172 -0.46 -5.50 7.07
C ILE A 172 -0.20 -4.59 5.87
N THR A 173 1.06 -4.36 5.57
CA THR A 173 1.51 -3.50 4.46
C THR A 173 0.96 -3.99 3.13
N GLY A 174 1.07 -5.29 2.85
CA GLY A 174 0.57 -5.88 1.61
C GLY A 174 -0.96 -5.85 1.49
N ARG A 175 -1.69 -6.05 2.60
CA ARG A 175 -3.16 -5.92 2.62
C ARG A 175 -3.61 -4.48 2.40
N ILE A 176 -2.89 -3.49 2.97
CA ILE A 176 -3.09 -2.07 2.67
C ILE A 176 -2.86 -1.81 1.18
N ALA A 177 -1.76 -2.32 0.62
CA ALA A 177 -1.44 -2.16 -0.80
C ALA A 177 -2.55 -2.71 -1.71
N LYS A 178 -3.15 -3.86 -1.38
CA LYS A 178 -4.32 -4.41 -2.12
C LYS A 178 -5.52 -3.49 -2.12
N GLN A 179 -5.76 -2.75 -1.04
CA GLN A 179 -6.84 -1.77 -0.98
C GLN A 179 -6.51 -0.47 -1.72
N LEU A 180 -5.24 -0.12 -1.79
CA LEU A 180 -4.77 1.05 -2.54
C LEU A 180 -4.72 0.79 -4.05
N TYR A 181 -4.41 -0.44 -4.46
CA TYR A 181 -4.23 -0.80 -5.88
C TYR A 181 -5.06 -2.03 -6.25
N PRO A 182 -6.39 -1.91 -6.27
CA PRO A 182 -7.29 -3.01 -6.58
C PRO A 182 -7.16 -3.54 -8.01
N GLU A 183 -6.54 -2.77 -8.92
CA GLU A 183 -6.29 -3.17 -10.31
C GLU A 183 -4.91 -3.85 -10.48
N ALA A 184 -4.10 -3.95 -9.42
CA ALA A 184 -2.79 -4.59 -9.45
C ALA A 184 -2.84 -6.03 -8.93
N ASP A 185 -1.96 -6.88 -9.43
CA ASP A 185 -1.76 -8.23 -8.92
C ASP A 185 -0.71 -8.21 -7.79
N ILE A 186 -1.16 -8.31 -6.55
CA ILE A 186 -0.32 -8.19 -5.37
C ILE A 186 -0.26 -9.50 -4.60
N SER A 187 0.95 -10.04 -4.48
CA SER A 187 1.27 -11.22 -3.67
C SER A 187 1.76 -10.78 -2.28
N VAL A 188 1.06 -11.22 -1.22
CA VAL A 188 1.45 -10.92 0.18
C VAL A 188 2.18 -12.13 0.74
N MET A 189 3.47 -12.22 0.43
CA MET A 189 4.38 -13.33 0.83
C MET A 189 5.83 -12.93 0.55
N GLY A 190 6.79 -13.76 0.98
CA GLY A 190 8.19 -13.58 0.60
C GLY A 190 8.40 -13.75 -0.91
N TYR A 191 9.28 -12.94 -1.50
CA TYR A 191 9.57 -12.98 -2.94
C TYR A 191 10.04 -14.38 -3.40
N GLU A 192 10.77 -15.09 -2.56
CA GLU A 192 11.25 -16.45 -2.80
C GLU A 192 10.14 -17.51 -2.95
N ALA A 193 8.94 -17.19 -2.43
CA ALA A 193 7.77 -18.07 -2.52
C ALA A 193 6.90 -17.79 -3.77
N VAL A 194 7.08 -16.64 -4.41
CA VAL A 194 6.34 -16.27 -5.61
C VAL A 194 6.94 -17.00 -6.82
N LYS A 195 6.06 -17.50 -7.68
CA LYS A 195 6.46 -18.15 -8.93
C LYS A 195 6.07 -17.27 -10.11
N PHE A 196 7.05 -16.57 -10.63
CA PHE A 196 6.94 -15.90 -11.93
C PHE A 196 7.66 -16.73 -13.00
N GLU A 197 7.14 -16.67 -14.21
CA GLU A 197 7.85 -17.24 -15.37
C GLU A 197 9.03 -16.37 -15.74
N ASP A 198 10.07 -16.96 -16.30
CA ASP A 198 11.24 -16.23 -16.81
C ASP A 198 10.81 -15.22 -17.88
N ASN A 199 11.44 -14.05 -17.87
CA ASN A 199 11.18 -12.96 -18.83
C ASN A 199 9.72 -12.46 -18.86
N SER A 200 8.96 -12.60 -17.77
CA SER A 200 7.55 -12.21 -17.71
C SER A 200 7.30 -10.73 -17.48
N PHE A 201 8.33 -9.93 -17.18
CA PHE A 201 8.22 -8.50 -16.90
C PHE A 201 9.07 -7.67 -17.85
N ASP A 202 8.51 -6.56 -18.34
CA ASP A 202 9.23 -5.57 -19.13
C ASP A 202 10.10 -4.66 -18.25
N VAL A 203 9.62 -4.38 -17.02
CA VAL A 203 10.31 -3.54 -16.04
C VAL A 203 10.19 -4.16 -14.66
N ILE A 204 11.30 -4.17 -13.93
CA ILE A 204 11.33 -4.43 -12.49
C ILE A 204 11.84 -3.15 -11.83
N LEU A 205 11.04 -2.52 -11.00
CA LEU A 205 11.31 -1.22 -10.41
C LEU A 205 10.87 -1.22 -8.95
N GLY A 206 11.75 -0.94 -8.04
CA GLY A 206 11.46 -0.91 -6.61
C GLY A 206 12.66 -0.49 -5.77
N ASN A 207 12.43 -0.31 -4.48
CA ASN A 207 13.46 -0.09 -3.49
C ASN A 207 13.50 -1.30 -2.56
N ILE A 208 14.30 -2.31 -2.92
CA ILE A 208 14.44 -3.51 -2.10
C ILE A 208 15.17 -3.22 -0.79
N PRO A 209 14.79 -3.87 0.32
CA PRO A 209 15.49 -3.70 1.59
C PRO A 209 16.98 -4.06 1.47
N PHE A 210 17.86 -3.11 1.77
CA PHE A 210 19.30 -3.33 1.85
C PHE A 210 19.70 -3.31 3.32
N ASN A 211 19.72 -4.47 3.93
CA ASN A 211 20.18 -4.65 5.29
C ASN A 211 21.22 -5.79 5.34
N SER A 212 21.93 -5.88 6.47
CA SER A 212 22.84 -6.99 6.77
C SER A 212 22.14 -8.37 6.89
N VAL A 213 20.84 -8.44 6.73
CA VAL A 213 20.08 -9.69 6.69
C VAL A 213 20.38 -10.40 5.37
N LYS A 214 21.03 -11.56 5.46
CA LYS A 214 21.26 -12.42 4.29
C LYS A 214 19.91 -13.00 3.86
N ILE A 215 19.50 -12.67 2.65
CA ILE A 215 18.38 -13.34 1.99
C ILE A 215 18.92 -14.65 1.41
N TYR A 216 18.35 -15.76 1.84
CA TYR A 216 18.72 -17.07 1.31
C TYR A 216 17.67 -17.50 0.29
N ASP A 217 18.03 -17.58 -0.98
CA ASP A 217 17.24 -18.18 -2.03
C ASP A 217 17.94 -19.47 -2.49
N ARG A 218 17.20 -20.58 -2.50
CA ARG A 218 17.74 -21.90 -2.88
C ARG A 218 18.13 -22.00 -4.36
N ARG A 219 17.75 -21.02 -5.16
CA ARG A 219 18.06 -20.96 -6.59
C ARG A 219 19.41 -20.35 -6.90
N TYR A 220 20.04 -19.66 -5.91
CA TYR A 220 21.32 -18.97 -6.04
C TYR A 220 22.30 -19.36 -4.93
#